data_943c58d9e3d24b71cae3b2ea26997078
#
_entry.id   943c58d9e3d24b71cae3b2ea26997078
#
_cell.length_a   1.000
_cell.length_b   1.000
_cell.length_c   1.000
_cell.angle_alpha   90.00
_cell.angle_beta   90.00
_cell.angle_gamma   90.00
#
_symmetry.space_group_name_H-M   'P 1'
#
loop_
_entity.id
_entity.type
_entity.pdbx_description
1 polymer ?
#
loop_
_entity_poly.entity_id
_entity_poly.type
_entity_poly.pdbx_seq_one_letter_code
_entity_poly.pdbx_strand_id
1 'polypeptide(L)'
;EVFGRPIEGQIDDLIGEINATTDKGERTLVTTLTKKMAEDLTKYLTENGIRVRYMHSDIGAMERMEIIRDLRMAKFDVLVGINLLREGLDLPEVSLIAILDADKEGFLRSETSLIQTIGRAARNAQGRVLLYADKITPAMRAAMDETARRRQIQDAYNKAHGIVPKTIVKSIRDLIEISASPTPEHKGKGGVKMTRQELAREIEKLEAQMRKAAHMMEYEYAAVLRDEIIRLPAAAEKKYDDKKTRTSAGPLSDRRADHPLPDRLPHHQLPPANTTR
;
A
#
# COMPACT_ATOMS: atom_id res chain seq x y z
N GLU A 1 3.81 -20.73 -15.94
CA GLU A 1 3.78 -20.63 -17.41
C GLU A 1 3.45 -19.21 -17.83
N VAL A 2 3.96 -18.77 -18.99
CA VAL A 2 3.75 -17.42 -19.51
C VAL A 2 3.08 -17.52 -20.87
N PHE A 3 1.96 -16.82 -21.06
CA PHE A 3 1.17 -16.88 -22.28
C PHE A 3 0.93 -15.47 -22.83
N GLY A 4 1.16 -15.27 -24.13
CA GLY A 4 0.73 -14.08 -24.85
C GLY A 4 -0.75 -14.23 -25.26
N ARG A 5 -1.56 -13.20 -25.07
CA ARG A 5 -2.98 -13.13 -25.44
C ARG A 5 -3.24 -11.85 -26.22
N PRO A 6 -4.19 -11.80 -27.17
CA PRO A 6 -4.53 -10.58 -27.88
C PRO A 6 -5.20 -9.55 -26.95
N ILE A 7 -5.14 -8.27 -27.33
CA ILE A 7 -5.83 -7.19 -26.60
C ILE A 7 -7.32 -7.24 -26.89
N GLU A 8 -7.71 -7.62 -28.12
CA GLU A 8 -9.10 -7.78 -28.47
C GLU A 8 -9.77 -8.86 -27.61
N GLY A 9 -10.86 -8.53 -26.91
CA GLY A 9 -11.55 -9.41 -25.98
C GLY A 9 -10.80 -9.67 -24.66
N GLN A 10 -9.73 -8.92 -24.36
CA GLN A 10 -8.87 -9.16 -23.18
C GLN A 10 -9.64 -9.14 -21.85
N ILE A 11 -10.68 -8.32 -21.74
CA ILE A 11 -11.42 -8.19 -20.47
C ILE A 11 -12.32 -9.40 -20.24
N ASP A 12 -12.96 -9.90 -21.27
CA ASP A 12 -13.82 -11.11 -21.17
C ASP A 12 -12.95 -12.36 -20.93
N ASP A 13 -11.83 -12.48 -21.62
CA ASP A 13 -10.84 -13.54 -21.38
C ASP A 13 -10.29 -13.47 -19.94
N LEU A 14 -9.94 -12.26 -19.47
CA LEU A 14 -9.48 -12.02 -18.10
C LEU A 14 -10.53 -12.44 -17.06
N ILE A 15 -11.80 -12.10 -17.26
CA ILE A 15 -12.89 -12.51 -16.36
C ILE A 15 -13.00 -14.04 -16.31
N GLY A 16 -12.93 -14.71 -17.44
CA GLY A 16 -12.95 -16.17 -17.51
C GLY A 16 -11.81 -16.80 -16.72
N GLU A 17 -10.58 -16.26 -16.87
CA GLU A 17 -9.38 -16.74 -16.16
C GLU A 17 -9.42 -16.43 -14.66
N ILE A 18 -9.98 -15.26 -14.27
CA ILE A 18 -10.21 -14.91 -12.87
C ILE A 18 -11.17 -15.91 -12.23
N ASN A 19 -12.30 -16.17 -12.84
CA ASN A 19 -13.29 -17.11 -12.32
C ASN A 19 -12.70 -18.51 -12.16
N ALA A 20 -12.00 -19.02 -13.18
CA ALA A 20 -11.34 -20.32 -13.13
C ALA A 20 -10.23 -20.40 -12.05
N THR A 21 -9.61 -19.27 -11.69
CA THR A 21 -8.61 -19.16 -10.63
C THR A 21 -9.29 -19.11 -9.26
N THR A 22 -10.35 -18.32 -9.13
CA THR A 22 -11.14 -18.19 -7.90
C THR A 22 -11.82 -19.50 -7.51
N ASP A 23 -12.31 -20.26 -8.47
CA ASP A 23 -12.92 -21.59 -8.25
C ASP A 23 -11.94 -22.59 -7.61
N LYS A 24 -10.62 -22.42 -7.87
CA LYS A 24 -9.55 -23.19 -7.22
C LYS A 24 -9.19 -22.68 -5.83
N GLY A 25 -9.82 -21.61 -5.37
CA GLY A 25 -9.47 -20.94 -4.11
C GLY A 25 -8.19 -20.09 -4.18
N GLU A 26 -7.69 -19.80 -5.37
CA GLU A 26 -6.46 -19.05 -5.62
C GLU A 26 -6.76 -17.56 -5.92
N ARG A 27 -5.72 -16.72 -5.99
CA ARG A 27 -5.84 -15.27 -6.13
C ARG A 27 -5.21 -14.79 -7.44
N THR A 28 -5.70 -13.65 -7.91
CA THR A 28 -5.25 -13.02 -9.15
C THR A 28 -4.66 -11.63 -8.88
N LEU A 29 -3.53 -11.32 -9.51
CA LEU A 29 -2.99 -9.96 -9.62
C LEU A 29 -3.18 -9.45 -11.05
N VAL A 30 -3.66 -8.22 -11.20
CA VAL A 30 -3.80 -7.56 -12.50
C VAL A 30 -2.99 -6.27 -12.50
N THR A 31 -2.06 -6.13 -13.45
CA THR A 31 -1.27 -4.92 -13.59
C THR A 31 -1.73 -4.09 -14.79
N THR A 32 -1.96 -2.80 -14.55
CA THR A 32 -2.34 -1.80 -15.55
C THR A 32 -1.23 -0.77 -15.74
N LEU A 33 -1.36 0.12 -16.72
CA LEU A 33 -0.40 1.18 -16.98
C LEU A 33 -0.73 2.48 -16.25
N THR A 34 -2.00 2.77 -16.03
CA THR A 34 -2.46 4.03 -15.45
C THR A 34 -3.42 3.82 -14.30
N LYS A 35 -3.50 4.83 -13.42
CA LYS A 35 -4.43 4.87 -12.29
C LYS A 35 -5.88 4.78 -12.77
N LYS A 36 -6.23 5.58 -13.78
CA LYS A 36 -7.57 5.58 -14.36
C LYS A 36 -7.96 4.19 -14.88
N MET A 37 -7.07 3.53 -15.63
CA MET A 37 -7.32 2.18 -16.14
C MET A 37 -7.54 1.16 -15.01
N ALA A 38 -6.77 1.27 -13.91
CA ALA A 38 -6.97 0.41 -12.74
C ALA A 38 -8.32 0.66 -12.06
N GLU A 39 -8.72 1.93 -11.93
CA GLU A 39 -10.01 2.32 -11.35
C GLU A 39 -11.19 1.83 -12.20
N ASP A 40 -11.14 2.10 -13.52
CA ASP A 40 -12.18 1.70 -14.47
C ASP A 40 -12.32 0.17 -14.51
N LEU A 41 -11.20 -0.56 -14.55
CA LEU A 41 -11.20 -2.01 -14.52
C LEU A 41 -11.77 -2.55 -13.19
N THR A 42 -11.38 -1.98 -12.07
CA THR A 42 -11.89 -2.39 -10.76
C THR A 42 -13.41 -2.22 -10.68
N LYS A 43 -13.92 -1.08 -11.15
CA LYS A 43 -15.35 -0.82 -11.22
C LYS A 43 -16.06 -1.86 -12.09
N TYR A 44 -15.56 -2.10 -13.29
CA TYR A 44 -16.12 -3.07 -14.23
C TYR A 44 -16.15 -4.50 -13.65
N LEU A 45 -15.04 -4.94 -13.04
CA LEU A 45 -14.98 -6.26 -12.40
C LEU A 45 -15.97 -6.37 -11.23
N THR A 46 -16.13 -5.30 -10.44
CA THR A 46 -17.10 -5.27 -9.33
C THR A 46 -18.54 -5.37 -9.86
N GLU A 47 -18.88 -4.65 -10.93
CA GLU A 47 -20.19 -4.71 -11.58
C GLU A 47 -20.50 -6.12 -12.14
N ASN A 48 -19.47 -6.89 -12.50
CA ASN A 48 -19.59 -8.29 -12.92
C ASN A 48 -19.50 -9.30 -11.74
N GLY A 49 -19.66 -8.84 -10.49
CA GLY A 49 -19.74 -9.70 -9.31
C GLY A 49 -18.39 -10.24 -8.80
N ILE A 50 -17.27 -9.78 -9.33
CA ILE A 50 -15.93 -10.20 -8.89
C ILE A 50 -15.53 -9.41 -7.66
N ARG A 51 -15.06 -10.09 -6.62
CA ARG A 51 -14.51 -9.47 -5.42
C ARG A 51 -13.11 -8.95 -5.72
N VAL A 52 -13.02 -7.66 -5.98
CA VAL A 52 -11.79 -6.98 -6.41
C VAL A 52 -11.48 -5.79 -5.53
N ARG A 53 -10.19 -5.54 -5.29
CA ARG A 53 -9.69 -4.28 -4.72
C ARG A 53 -8.61 -3.69 -5.63
N TYR A 54 -8.46 -2.40 -5.53
CA TYR A 54 -7.47 -1.64 -6.26
C TYR A 54 -6.42 -1.06 -5.30
N MET A 55 -5.15 -1.08 -5.72
CA MET A 55 -4.04 -0.54 -4.95
C MET A 55 -3.24 0.46 -5.79
N HIS A 56 -3.06 1.68 -5.28
CA HIS A 56 -2.32 2.77 -5.93
C HIS A 56 -1.14 3.26 -5.06
N SER A 57 -0.33 4.15 -5.65
CA SER A 57 0.89 4.67 -4.99
C SER A 57 0.61 5.50 -3.74
N ASP A 58 -0.57 6.13 -3.67
CA ASP A 58 -0.91 7.10 -2.62
C ASP A 58 -1.49 6.42 -1.36
N ILE A 59 -1.68 5.09 -1.40
CA ILE A 59 -2.13 4.31 -0.25
C ILE A 59 -1.02 4.24 0.79
N GLY A 60 -1.36 4.55 2.04
CA GLY A 60 -0.43 4.46 3.17
C GLY A 60 0.06 3.04 3.43
N ALA A 61 1.21 2.91 4.09
CA ALA A 61 1.84 1.61 4.36
C ALA A 61 0.91 0.65 5.14
N MET A 62 0.17 1.16 6.12
CA MET A 62 -0.78 0.35 6.92
C MET A 62 -1.93 -0.18 6.06
N GLU A 63 -2.58 0.70 5.31
CA GLU A 63 -3.69 0.30 4.41
C GLU A 63 -3.22 -0.70 3.35
N ARG A 64 -2.01 -0.50 2.82
CA ARG A 64 -1.39 -1.45 1.89
C ARG A 64 -1.22 -2.84 2.51
N MET A 65 -0.73 -2.91 3.75
CA MET A 65 -0.56 -4.17 4.47
C MET A 65 -1.91 -4.84 4.75
N GLU A 66 -2.94 -4.06 5.06
CA GLU A 66 -4.30 -4.54 5.25
C GLU A 66 -4.88 -5.13 3.96
N ILE A 67 -4.73 -4.43 2.82
CA ILE A 67 -5.16 -4.93 1.51
C ILE A 67 -4.48 -6.26 1.18
N ILE A 68 -3.17 -6.35 1.39
CA ILE A 68 -2.40 -7.57 1.12
C ILE A 68 -2.87 -8.73 2.01
N ARG A 69 -3.06 -8.47 3.29
CA ARG A 69 -3.59 -9.45 4.23
C ARG A 69 -4.99 -9.92 3.83
N ASP A 70 -5.88 -8.99 3.49
CA ASP A 70 -7.25 -9.29 3.09
C ASP A 70 -7.30 -10.14 1.81
N LEU A 71 -6.40 -9.90 0.85
CA LEU A 71 -6.23 -10.77 -0.31
C LEU A 71 -5.83 -12.19 0.09
N ARG A 72 -4.84 -12.33 0.97
CA ARG A 72 -4.37 -13.62 1.47
C ARG A 72 -5.45 -14.36 2.27
N MET A 73 -6.27 -13.64 3.03
CA MET A 73 -7.40 -14.18 3.79
C MET A 73 -8.64 -14.47 2.95
N ALA A 74 -8.57 -14.32 1.62
CA ALA A 74 -9.69 -14.55 0.72
C ALA A 74 -10.91 -13.64 0.92
N LYS A 75 -10.73 -12.46 1.51
CA LYS A 75 -11.83 -11.48 1.61
C LYS A 75 -12.19 -10.92 0.24
N PHE A 76 -11.23 -10.92 -0.67
CA PHE A 76 -11.43 -10.64 -2.10
C PHE A 76 -10.47 -11.48 -2.94
N ASP A 77 -10.70 -11.59 -4.25
CA ASP A 77 -10.01 -12.54 -5.11
C ASP A 77 -9.01 -11.90 -6.06
N VAL A 78 -9.23 -10.64 -6.40
CA VAL A 78 -8.45 -9.92 -7.41
C VAL A 78 -7.89 -8.63 -6.84
N LEU A 79 -6.58 -8.43 -7.01
CA LEU A 79 -5.93 -7.17 -6.73
C LEU A 79 -5.49 -6.51 -8.03
N VAL A 80 -6.01 -5.31 -8.31
CA VAL A 80 -5.64 -4.49 -9.46
C VAL A 80 -4.68 -3.38 -9.04
N GLY A 81 -3.69 -3.07 -9.84
CA GLY A 81 -2.83 -1.91 -9.57
C GLY A 81 -1.81 -1.64 -10.67
N ILE A 82 -1.15 -0.49 -10.60
CA ILE A 82 -0.18 -0.04 -11.61
C ILE A 82 1.17 -0.73 -11.45
N ASN A 83 1.74 -0.64 -10.29
CA ASN A 83 3.04 -1.20 -9.95
C ASN A 83 2.93 -2.01 -8.67
N LEU A 84 2.30 -3.18 -8.79
CA LEU A 84 2.15 -4.13 -7.69
C LEU A 84 3.48 -4.80 -7.31
N LEU A 85 4.58 -4.42 -7.99
CA LEU A 85 5.86 -5.11 -7.93
C LEU A 85 6.85 -4.52 -6.96
N ARG A 86 6.47 -3.49 -6.20
CA ARG A 86 7.37 -2.96 -5.17
C ARG A 86 7.80 -4.09 -4.25
N GLU A 87 9.06 -4.06 -3.87
CA GLU A 87 9.71 -5.01 -2.99
C GLU A 87 8.84 -5.37 -1.78
N GLY A 88 8.82 -6.64 -1.40
CA GLY A 88 8.10 -7.11 -0.21
C GLY A 88 6.78 -7.86 -0.47
N LEU A 89 6.21 -7.90 -1.69
CA LEU A 89 5.03 -8.71 -1.96
C LEU A 89 5.41 -10.18 -2.17
N ASP A 90 5.17 -10.99 -1.17
CA ASP A 90 5.31 -12.43 -1.20
C ASP A 90 3.94 -13.09 -0.98
N LEU A 91 3.26 -13.39 -2.08
CA LEU A 91 1.88 -13.85 -2.14
C LEU A 91 1.80 -15.24 -2.76
N PRO A 92 2.07 -16.29 -2.00
CA PRO A 92 2.04 -17.68 -2.53
C PRO A 92 0.62 -18.13 -2.93
N GLU A 93 -0.40 -17.45 -2.45
CA GLU A 93 -1.81 -17.69 -2.80
C GLU A 93 -2.16 -17.20 -4.21
N VAL A 94 -1.30 -16.36 -4.81
CA VAL A 94 -1.49 -15.85 -6.17
C VAL A 94 -0.97 -16.87 -7.17
N SER A 95 -1.88 -17.39 -8.00
CA SER A 95 -1.55 -18.31 -9.09
C SER A 95 -1.71 -17.69 -10.47
N LEU A 96 -2.44 -16.60 -10.59
CA LEU A 96 -2.63 -15.88 -11.85
C LEU A 96 -2.11 -14.45 -11.75
N ILE A 97 -1.28 -14.06 -12.71
CA ILE A 97 -0.88 -12.68 -12.92
C ILE A 97 -1.27 -12.28 -14.34
N ALA A 98 -2.05 -11.22 -14.48
CA ALA A 98 -2.43 -10.65 -15.75
C ALA A 98 -1.74 -9.29 -15.94
N ILE A 99 -1.10 -9.11 -17.08
CA ILE A 99 -0.42 -7.87 -17.45
C ILE A 99 -1.14 -7.29 -18.68
N LEU A 100 -1.92 -6.24 -18.46
CA LEU A 100 -2.63 -5.56 -19.55
C LEU A 100 -1.68 -4.63 -20.28
N ASP A 101 -1.90 -4.43 -21.58
CA ASP A 101 -1.06 -3.59 -22.43
C ASP A 101 0.44 -3.91 -22.27
N ALA A 102 0.78 -5.19 -22.35
CA ALA A 102 2.16 -5.66 -22.16
C ALA A 102 3.10 -5.19 -23.28
N ASP A 103 2.57 -4.84 -24.44
CA ASP A 103 3.29 -4.31 -25.61
C ASP A 103 3.51 -2.79 -25.59
N LYS A 104 2.97 -2.08 -24.60
CA LYS A 104 3.20 -0.63 -24.47
C LYS A 104 4.56 -0.41 -23.83
N GLU A 105 5.54 -0.09 -24.63
CA GLU A 105 6.91 0.13 -24.18
C GLU A 105 7.00 1.24 -23.13
N GLY A 106 7.84 1.02 -22.12
CA GLY A 106 8.05 1.97 -21.03
C GLY A 106 8.65 1.30 -19.80
N PHE A 107 8.92 2.08 -18.76
CA PHE A 107 9.56 1.61 -17.52
C PHE A 107 8.82 0.41 -16.88
N LEU A 108 7.48 0.44 -16.88
CA LEU A 108 6.65 -0.63 -16.29
C LEU A 108 6.57 -1.90 -17.15
N ARG A 109 7.02 -1.84 -18.39
CA ARG A 109 7.03 -2.95 -19.37
C ARG A 109 8.44 -3.23 -19.92
N SER A 110 9.47 -2.77 -19.21
CA SER A 110 10.84 -3.15 -19.49
C SER A 110 11.08 -4.64 -19.24
N GLU A 111 12.08 -5.22 -19.85
CA GLU A 111 12.48 -6.61 -19.62
C GLU A 111 12.59 -6.94 -18.13
N THR A 112 13.33 -6.14 -17.37
CA THR A 112 13.52 -6.33 -15.93
C THR A 112 12.19 -6.29 -15.17
N SER A 113 11.31 -5.32 -15.49
CA SER A 113 10.00 -5.20 -14.85
C SER A 113 9.12 -6.42 -15.14
N LEU A 114 9.11 -6.90 -16.40
CA LEU A 114 8.36 -8.10 -16.78
C LEU A 114 8.90 -9.35 -16.09
N ILE A 115 10.23 -9.55 -16.06
CA ILE A 115 10.85 -10.70 -15.35
C ILE A 115 10.48 -10.68 -13.87
N GLN A 116 10.53 -9.54 -13.22
CA GLN A 116 10.14 -9.41 -11.80
C GLN A 116 8.67 -9.75 -11.57
N THR A 117 7.78 -9.27 -12.45
CA THR A 117 6.35 -9.58 -12.39
C THR A 117 6.10 -11.06 -12.56
N ILE A 118 6.63 -11.65 -13.62
CA ILE A 118 6.51 -13.07 -13.93
C ILE A 118 7.03 -13.92 -12.76
N GLY A 119 8.16 -13.52 -12.16
CA GLY A 119 8.78 -14.21 -11.03
C GLY A 119 7.90 -14.27 -9.78
N ARG A 120 6.90 -13.41 -9.65
CA ARG A 120 5.93 -13.47 -8.53
C ARG A 120 5.04 -14.70 -8.62
N ALA A 121 4.61 -15.09 -9.83
CA ALA A 121 3.82 -16.30 -10.03
C ALA A 121 4.59 -17.59 -9.71
N ALA A 122 5.92 -17.56 -9.70
CA ALA A 122 6.76 -18.73 -9.45
C ALA A 122 6.70 -19.27 -8.01
N ARG A 123 6.06 -18.54 -7.08
CA ARG A 123 5.82 -19.03 -5.70
C ARG A 123 4.69 -20.03 -5.60
N ASN A 124 3.82 -20.04 -6.58
CA ASN A 124 2.77 -21.04 -6.74
C ASN A 124 3.22 -22.09 -7.77
N ALA A 125 3.10 -23.37 -7.43
CA ALA A 125 3.48 -24.46 -8.33
C ALA A 125 2.70 -24.47 -9.65
N GLN A 126 1.48 -23.93 -9.64
CA GLN A 126 0.60 -23.77 -10.80
C GLN A 126 0.57 -22.34 -11.34
N GLY A 127 1.56 -21.51 -10.96
CA GLY A 127 1.60 -20.12 -11.33
C GLY A 127 1.59 -19.88 -12.84
N ARG A 128 0.67 -19.02 -13.29
CA ARG A 128 0.48 -18.62 -14.70
C ARG A 128 0.55 -17.12 -14.84
N VAL A 129 1.07 -16.67 -15.97
CA VAL A 129 1.12 -15.25 -16.32
C VAL A 129 0.54 -15.05 -17.71
N LEU A 130 -0.39 -14.10 -17.83
CA LEU A 130 -0.99 -13.70 -19.09
C LEU A 130 -0.45 -12.31 -19.47
N LEU A 131 0.09 -12.21 -20.67
CA LEU A 131 0.56 -10.97 -21.27
C LEU A 131 -0.43 -10.57 -22.37
N TYR A 132 -1.29 -9.60 -22.10
CA TYR A 132 -2.21 -9.07 -23.12
C TYR A 132 -1.47 -8.06 -23.99
N ALA A 133 -1.30 -8.42 -25.26
CA ALA A 133 -0.50 -7.65 -26.22
C ALA A 133 -0.90 -8.02 -27.66
N ASP A 134 -0.96 -7.03 -28.53
CA ASP A 134 -1.13 -7.27 -29.98
C ASP A 134 0.19 -7.62 -30.67
N LYS A 135 1.30 -7.20 -30.08
CA LYS A 135 2.66 -7.45 -30.63
C LYS A 135 3.58 -7.89 -29.52
N ILE A 136 4.41 -8.89 -29.81
CA ILE A 136 5.47 -9.30 -28.89
C ILE A 136 6.65 -8.34 -29.07
N THR A 137 6.88 -7.47 -28.09
CA THR A 137 8.00 -6.54 -28.10
C THR A 137 9.32 -7.26 -27.78
N PRO A 138 10.49 -6.64 -28.09
CA PRO A 138 11.79 -7.21 -27.70
C PRO A 138 11.89 -7.46 -26.19
N ALA A 139 11.38 -6.56 -25.35
CA ALA A 139 11.36 -6.72 -23.89
C ALA A 139 10.49 -7.91 -23.44
N MET A 140 9.32 -8.10 -24.04
CA MET A 140 8.47 -9.27 -23.77
C MET A 140 9.19 -10.57 -24.20
N ARG A 141 9.78 -10.58 -25.39
CA ARG A 141 10.52 -11.74 -25.89
C ARG A 141 11.63 -12.12 -24.92
N ALA A 142 12.50 -11.17 -24.57
CA ALA A 142 13.61 -11.39 -23.65
C ALA A 142 13.11 -11.91 -22.27
N ALA A 143 12.04 -11.33 -21.75
CA ALA A 143 11.48 -11.78 -20.47
C ALA A 143 10.87 -13.18 -20.52
N MET A 144 10.19 -13.53 -21.61
CA MET A 144 9.62 -14.87 -21.82
C MET A 144 10.73 -15.92 -22.00
N ASP A 145 11.72 -15.63 -22.83
CA ASP A 145 12.85 -16.54 -23.11
C ASP A 145 13.68 -16.78 -21.85
N GLU A 146 14.01 -15.74 -21.09
CA GLU A 146 14.74 -15.87 -19.83
C GLU A 146 13.95 -16.65 -18.78
N THR A 147 12.65 -16.44 -18.69
CA THR A 147 11.77 -17.19 -17.79
C THR A 147 11.72 -18.68 -18.19
N ALA A 148 11.58 -18.95 -19.48
CA ALA A 148 11.60 -20.32 -20.00
C ALA A 148 12.93 -21.00 -19.73
N ARG A 149 14.05 -20.31 -19.95
CA ARG A 149 15.42 -20.82 -19.67
C ARG A 149 15.57 -21.19 -18.19
N ARG A 150 15.18 -20.29 -17.28
CA ARG A 150 15.24 -20.53 -15.82
C ARG A 150 14.40 -21.72 -15.42
N ARG A 151 13.19 -21.85 -15.98
CA ARG A 151 12.29 -22.97 -15.71
C ARG A 151 12.89 -24.31 -16.18
N GLN A 152 13.46 -24.35 -17.38
CA GLN A 152 14.12 -25.56 -17.90
C GLN A 152 15.25 -26.03 -16.99
N ILE A 153 16.12 -25.13 -16.55
CA ILE A 153 17.22 -25.45 -15.63
C ILE A 153 16.67 -25.99 -14.30
N GLN A 154 15.65 -25.34 -13.74
CA GLN A 154 15.03 -25.76 -12.48
C GLN A 154 14.35 -27.12 -12.63
N ASP A 155 13.63 -27.36 -13.71
CA ASP A 155 12.97 -28.64 -13.98
C ASP A 155 13.97 -29.78 -14.16
N ALA A 156 15.06 -29.53 -14.86
CA ALA A 156 16.15 -30.51 -15.00
C ALA A 156 16.79 -30.85 -13.65
N TYR A 157 17.05 -29.82 -12.82
CA TYR A 157 17.58 -30.03 -11.47
C TYR A 157 16.59 -30.82 -10.61
N ASN A 158 15.32 -30.44 -10.60
CA ASN A 158 14.27 -31.11 -9.83
C ASN A 158 14.14 -32.58 -10.20
N LYS A 159 14.14 -32.90 -11.50
CA LYS A 159 14.09 -34.28 -11.99
C LYS A 159 15.33 -35.10 -11.57
N ALA A 160 16.51 -34.51 -11.67
CA ALA A 160 17.76 -35.17 -11.27
C ALA A 160 17.81 -35.49 -9.76
N HIS A 161 17.14 -34.69 -8.93
CA HIS A 161 17.16 -34.85 -7.47
C HIS A 161 15.84 -35.41 -6.92
N GLY A 162 14.88 -35.81 -7.75
CA GLY A 162 13.58 -36.33 -7.30
C GLY A 162 12.72 -35.33 -6.56
N ILE A 163 12.92 -34.03 -6.84
CA ILE A 163 12.17 -32.94 -6.18
C ILE A 163 10.85 -32.69 -6.91
N VAL A 164 9.75 -32.79 -6.19
CA VAL A 164 8.43 -32.39 -6.69
C VAL A 164 8.12 -30.96 -6.23
N PRO A 165 7.96 -30.00 -7.15
CA PRO A 165 7.62 -28.62 -6.79
C PRO A 165 6.31 -28.55 -6.00
N LYS A 166 6.31 -27.80 -4.90
CA LYS A 166 5.11 -27.56 -4.08
C LYS A 166 4.91 -26.06 -3.92
N THR A 167 3.66 -25.65 -3.87
CA THR A 167 3.30 -24.26 -3.54
C THR A 167 3.81 -23.93 -2.14
N ILE A 168 4.42 -22.76 -1.99
CA ILE A 168 4.90 -22.25 -0.70
C ILE A 168 3.67 -21.96 0.17
N VAL A 169 3.61 -22.55 1.35
CA VAL A 169 2.58 -22.24 2.36
C VAL A 169 3.21 -21.34 3.41
N LYS A 170 2.74 -20.10 3.49
CA LYS A 170 3.13 -19.17 4.54
C LYS A 170 1.94 -18.93 5.48
N SER A 171 2.18 -19.02 6.78
CA SER A 171 1.19 -18.57 7.76
C SER A 171 0.85 -17.10 7.49
N ILE A 172 -0.45 -16.78 7.46
CA ILE A 172 -0.92 -15.40 7.48
C ILE A 172 -0.67 -14.94 8.91
N ARG A 173 0.42 -14.20 9.10
CA ARG A 173 0.67 -13.63 10.42
C ARG A 173 -0.36 -12.54 10.65
N ASP A 174 -1.07 -12.67 11.74
CA ASP A 174 -1.98 -11.62 12.17
C ASP A 174 -1.15 -10.39 12.55
N LEU A 175 -1.24 -9.33 11.73
CA LEU A 175 -0.94 -7.97 12.17
C LEU A 175 -1.87 -7.55 13.34
N ILE A 176 -2.62 -8.50 13.85
CA ILE A 176 -3.94 -8.43 14.44
C ILE A 176 -3.92 -8.10 15.89
N GLU A 177 -2.89 -8.34 16.60
CA GLU A 177 -2.96 -7.97 18.02
C GLU A 177 -2.94 -6.44 18.22
N ILE A 178 -2.69 -5.68 17.15
CA ILE A 178 -2.64 -4.21 17.22
C ILE A 178 -3.95 -3.57 16.79
N SER A 179 -4.70 -4.22 15.89
CA SER A 179 -6.02 -3.72 15.45
C SER A 179 -7.19 -4.28 16.26
N ALA A 180 -6.96 -5.27 17.12
CA ALA A 180 -7.99 -5.83 17.99
C ALA A 180 -8.18 -5.07 19.32
N SER A 181 -7.50 -3.96 19.54
CA SER A 181 -8.07 -2.92 20.37
C SER A 181 -9.29 -2.40 19.59
N PRO A 182 -10.52 -2.47 20.16
CA PRO A 182 -11.68 -1.92 19.48
C PRO A 182 -11.36 -0.46 19.20
N THR A 183 -11.15 -0.14 17.93
CA THR A 183 -11.13 1.24 17.48
C THR A 183 -12.49 1.77 17.89
N PRO A 184 -12.61 2.70 18.84
CA PRO A 184 -13.88 3.36 19.03
C PRO A 184 -14.13 4.00 17.67
N GLU A 185 -15.25 3.62 17.03
CA GLU A 185 -15.74 4.28 15.84
C GLU A 185 -15.52 5.78 16.02
N HIS A 186 -14.66 6.37 15.21
CA HIS A 186 -14.52 7.81 15.15
C HIS A 186 -15.81 8.40 14.57
N LYS A 187 -16.87 8.35 15.33
CA LYS A 187 -17.92 9.36 15.27
C LYS A 187 -17.25 10.64 15.70
N GLY A 188 -17.11 11.55 14.78
CA GLY A 188 -16.44 12.82 14.95
C GLY A 188 -16.91 13.56 16.21
N LYS A 189 -15.98 14.28 16.84
CA LYS A 189 -16.10 15.17 18.01
C LYS A 189 -15.94 14.47 19.37
N GLY A 190 -14.70 14.37 19.85
CA GLY A 190 -14.42 14.07 21.23
C GLY A 190 -13.08 13.37 21.40
N GLY A 191 -11.98 14.13 21.48
CA GLY A 191 -10.66 13.56 21.74
C GLY A 191 -10.66 12.80 23.07
N VAL A 192 -10.32 11.52 23.01
CA VAL A 192 -10.10 10.67 24.19
C VAL A 192 -9.02 11.32 25.06
N LYS A 193 -9.38 11.65 26.29
CA LYS A 193 -8.44 12.20 27.29
C LYS A 193 -7.62 11.03 27.85
N MET A 194 -6.54 10.67 27.20
CA MET A 194 -5.57 9.75 27.81
C MET A 194 -4.83 10.49 28.92
N THR A 195 -4.73 9.83 30.07
CA THR A 195 -3.90 10.30 31.19
C THR A 195 -2.41 10.08 30.84
N ARG A 196 -1.50 10.78 31.53
CA ARG A 196 -0.06 10.54 31.35
C ARG A 196 0.37 9.08 31.59
N GLN A 197 -0.32 8.41 32.49
CA GLN A 197 -0.04 6.99 32.79
C GLN A 197 -0.53 6.06 31.68
N GLU A 198 -1.69 6.33 31.10
CA GLU A 198 -2.22 5.58 29.96
C GLU A 198 -1.37 5.79 28.71
N LEU A 199 -0.92 7.03 28.47
CA LEU A 199 -0.01 7.34 27.35
C LEU A 199 1.33 6.59 27.51
N ALA A 200 1.90 6.57 28.69
CA ALA A 200 3.16 5.86 28.96
C ALA A 200 3.02 4.36 28.73
N ARG A 201 1.92 3.75 29.19
CA ARG A 201 1.63 2.33 28.95
C ARG A 201 1.44 2.00 27.47
N GLU A 202 0.79 2.87 26.71
CA GLU A 202 0.59 2.65 25.28
C GLU A 202 1.91 2.79 24.50
N ILE A 203 2.76 3.74 24.87
CA ILE A 203 4.12 3.87 24.30
C ILE A 203 4.93 2.61 24.58
N GLU A 204 4.95 2.11 25.82
CA GLU A 204 5.70 0.92 26.20
C GLU A 204 5.22 -0.32 25.41
N LYS A 205 3.91 -0.45 25.19
CA LYS A 205 3.31 -1.50 24.39
C LYS A 205 3.73 -1.42 22.92
N LEU A 206 3.68 -0.22 22.33
CA LEU A 206 4.11 0.02 20.95
C LEU A 206 5.61 -0.23 20.77
N GLU A 207 6.45 0.15 21.74
CA GLU A 207 7.90 -0.14 21.73
C GLU A 207 8.19 -1.64 21.76
N ALA A 208 7.47 -2.40 22.60
CA ALA A 208 7.61 -3.85 22.66
C ALA A 208 7.24 -4.50 21.32
N GLN A 209 6.19 -4.02 20.68
CA GLN A 209 5.75 -4.48 19.36
C GLN A 209 6.76 -4.10 18.26
N MET A 210 7.29 -2.88 18.29
CA MET A 210 8.32 -2.43 17.35
C MET A 210 9.59 -3.29 17.45
N ARG A 211 10.05 -3.62 18.67
CA ARG A 211 11.21 -4.50 18.87
C ARG A 211 10.93 -5.93 18.37
N LYS A 212 9.72 -6.45 18.57
CA LYS A 212 9.31 -7.76 18.06
C LYS A 212 9.28 -7.77 16.54
N ALA A 213 8.72 -6.74 15.90
CA ALA A 213 8.70 -6.58 14.45
C ALA A 213 10.13 -6.49 13.87
N ALA A 214 11.01 -5.70 14.49
CA ALA A 214 12.41 -5.60 14.08
C ALA A 214 13.16 -6.93 14.18
N HIS A 215 12.94 -7.68 15.26
CA HIS A 215 13.54 -9.01 15.43
C HIS A 215 13.05 -10.02 14.38
N MET A 216 11.83 -9.83 13.86
CA MET A 216 11.25 -10.64 12.79
C MET A 216 11.59 -10.14 11.39
N MET A 217 12.51 -9.17 11.27
CA MET A 217 12.92 -8.50 10.02
C MET A 217 11.78 -7.77 9.29
N GLU A 218 10.73 -7.39 9.99
CA GLU A 218 9.59 -6.61 9.48
C GLU A 218 9.88 -5.11 9.63
N TYR A 219 10.93 -4.63 8.94
CA TYR A 219 11.46 -3.28 9.13
C TYR A 219 10.47 -2.16 8.74
N GLU A 220 9.65 -2.38 7.72
CA GLU A 220 8.61 -1.41 7.33
C GLU A 220 7.56 -1.25 8.43
N TYR A 221 7.16 -2.36 9.04
CA TYR A 221 6.21 -2.33 10.14
C TYR A 221 6.81 -1.73 11.41
N ALA A 222 8.05 -2.06 11.74
CA ALA A 222 8.77 -1.44 12.85
C ALA A 222 8.91 0.08 12.65
N ALA A 223 9.11 0.56 11.41
CA ALA A 223 9.16 1.98 11.08
C ALA A 223 7.81 2.68 11.31
N VAL A 224 6.69 2.05 10.94
CA VAL A 224 5.34 2.59 11.19
C VAL A 224 5.08 2.74 12.69
N LEU A 225 5.40 1.72 13.48
CA LEU A 225 5.24 1.77 14.94
C LEU A 225 6.11 2.86 15.57
N ARG A 226 7.35 3.05 15.10
CA ARG A 226 8.21 4.13 15.52
C ARG A 226 7.58 5.50 15.26
N ASP A 227 7.04 5.70 14.07
CA ASP A 227 6.42 6.96 13.68
C ASP A 227 5.16 7.25 14.50
N GLU A 228 4.42 6.22 14.90
CA GLU A 228 3.27 6.34 15.78
C GLU A 228 3.68 6.69 17.22
N ILE A 229 4.73 6.07 17.76
CA ILE A 229 5.33 6.41 19.05
C ILE A 229 5.73 7.88 19.10
N ILE A 230 6.32 8.42 18.03
CA ILE A 230 6.72 9.83 17.92
C ILE A 230 5.51 10.76 17.89
N ARG A 231 4.41 10.36 17.26
CA ARG A 231 3.19 11.19 17.15
C ARG A 231 2.41 11.31 18.46
N LEU A 232 2.40 10.27 19.28
CA LEU A 232 1.61 10.22 20.51
C LEU A 232 1.96 11.33 21.53
N PRO A 233 3.23 11.58 21.88
CA PRO A 233 3.62 12.66 22.78
C PRO A 233 3.28 14.05 22.21
N ALA A 234 3.54 14.28 20.91
CA ALA A 234 3.26 15.55 20.25
C ALA A 234 1.76 15.88 20.22
N ALA A 235 0.89 14.89 20.10
CA ALA A 235 -0.55 15.05 20.18
C ALA A 235 -1.03 15.35 21.61
N ALA A 236 -0.33 14.83 22.63
CA ALA A 236 -0.62 15.08 24.03
C ALA A 236 -0.17 16.49 24.48
N GLU A 237 0.98 16.96 24.00
CA GLU A 237 1.51 18.32 24.31
C GLU A 237 0.66 19.43 23.70
N LYS A 238 0.25 19.31 22.43
CA LYS A 238 -0.67 20.26 21.78
C LYS A 238 -1.98 20.45 22.56
N LYS A 239 -2.53 19.37 23.12
CA LYS A 239 -3.76 19.45 23.93
C LYS A 239 -3.55 20.10 25.29
N TYR A 240 -2.34 20.04 25.83
CA TYR A 240 -2.04 20.64 27.12
C TYR A 240 -1.88 22.18 27.00
N ASP A 241 -1.30 22.66 25.92
CA ASP A 241 -1.16 24.09 25.60
C ASP A 241 -2.51 24.73 25.26
N ASP A 242 -3.38 24.07 24.50
CA ASP A 242 -4.75 24.52 24.21
C ASP A 242 -5.61 24.65 25.48
N LYS A 243 -5.36 23.82 26.50
CA LYS A 243 -6.10 23.87 27.77
C LYS A 243 -5.58 24.98 28.66
N LYS A 244 -4.29 25.30 28.60
CA LYS A 244 -3.66 26.39 29.37
C LYS A 244 -4.10 27.75 28.84
N THR A 245 -4.28 27.89 27.54
CA THR A 245 -4.78 29.11 26.90
C THR A 245 -6.28 29.33 27.13
N ARG A 246 -7.08 28.27 27.29
CA ARG A 246 -8.55 28.41 27.62
C ARG A 246 -8.85 28.67 29.09
N THR A 247 -7.95 28.31 30.02
CA THR A 247 -8.13 28.56 31.44
C THR A 247 -7.61 29.92 31.89
N SER A 248 -6.85 30.64 31.07
CA SER A 248 -6.36 31.98 31.35
C SER A 248 -7.27 33.12 30.86
N ALA A 249 -8.37 32.80 30.15
CA ALA A 249 -9.42 33.75 29.77
C ALA A 249 -10.55 33.68 30.80
N GLY A 250 -10.33 34.25 31.98
CA GLY A 250 -11.39 34.54 32.95
C GLY A 250 -12.18 35.76 32.51
N PRO A 251 -13.43 35.92 32.95
CA PRO A 251 -14.33 36.97 32.46
C PRO A 251 -13.84 38.35 32.91
N LEU A 252 -13.58 39.21 31.94
CA LEU A 252 -13.39 40.64 32.16
C LEU A 252 -14.75 41.24 32.58
N SER A 253 -14.89 41.53 33.87
CA SER A 253 -15.95 42.37 34.42
C SER A 253 -15.75 43.81 33.99
N ASP A 254 -16.85 44.43 33.52
CA ASP A 254 -17.09 45.81 33.31
C ASP A 254 -16.45 46.71 34.37
N ARG A 255 -15.59 47.63 33.97
CA ARG A 255 -15.44 48.93 34.59
C ARG A 255 -15.15 49.99 33.55
N ARG A 256 -16.19 50.81 33.28
CA ARG A 256 -16.08 52.16 32.71
C ARG A 256 -15.25 53.03 33.64
N ALA A 257 -14.30 53.78 33.12
CA ALA A 257 -13.92 55.09 33.60
C ALA A 257 -13.15 55.85 32.55
N ASP A 258 -13.62 57.03 32.28
CA ASP A 258 -13.12 58.11 31.45
C ASP A 258 -11.63 58.45 31.67
N HIS A 259 -10.92 58.87 30.65
CA HIS A 259 -10.23 60.12 30.45
C HIS A 259 -9.19 60.08 29.29
N PRO A 260 -8.66 61.19 28.78
CA PRO A 260 -8.68 61.52 27.35
C PRO A 260 -7.28 61.38 26.69
N LEU A 261 -7.32 61.50 25.38
CA LEU A 261 -6.14 61.55 24.47
C LEU A 261 -5.20 62.73 24.76
N PRO A 262 -3.91 62.63 24.44
CA PRO A 262 -3.26 63.63 23.64
C PRO A 262 -2.49 63.10 22.43
N ASP A 263 -2.68 63.78 21.38
CA ASP A 263 -1.93 64.33 20.27
C ASP A 263 -0.53 63.75 19.86
N ARG A 264 -0.48 63.56 18.50
CA ARG A 264 0.64 63.86 17.59
C ARG A 264 1.85 62.93 17.46
N LEU A 265 1.91 62.51 16.21
CA LEU A 265 3.04 62.03 15.36
C LEU A 265 4.39 62.80 15.59
N PRO A 266 5.54 62.19 15.15
CA PRO A 266 5.95 62.42 13.76
C PRO A 266 6.59 61.23 13.02
N HIS A 267 6.56 61.40 11.72
CA HIS A 267 7.16 60.68 10.66
C HIS A 267 8.62 60.30 10.88
N HIS A 268 9.05 59.07 10.51
CA HIS A 268 10.39 58.82 9.98
C HIS A 268 10.37 57.82 8.84
N GLN A 269 10.89 58.28 7.78
CA GLN A 269 11.35 57.88 6.47
C GLN A 269 11.90 56.45 6.34
N LEU A 270 11.50 55.81 5.24
CA LEU A 270 12.16 54.66 4.61
C LEU A 270 13.47 55.08 3.90
N PRO A 271 14.48 54.25 3.85
CA PRO A 271 15.52 54.34 2.83
C PRO A 271 15.34 53.26 1.73
N PRO A 272 16.00 53.47 0.55
CA PRO A 272 15.54 52.92 -0.71
C PRO A 272 16.18 51.57 -1.07
N ALA A 273 15.54 50.93 -2.04
CA ALA A 273 15.97 49.75 -2.79
C ALA A 273 17.39 49.87 -3.37
N ASN A 274 18.18 48.82 -3.31
CA ASN A 274 19.37 48.71 -4.11
C ASN A 274 19.27 47.48 -5.05
N THR A 275 19.16 47.82 -6.33
CA THR A 275 19.39 46.98 -7.50
C THR A 275 20.88 46.85 -7.73
N THR A 276 21.44 45.66 -7.94
CA THR A 276 22.42 45.42 -9.02
C THR A 276 22.86 43.95 -9.07
N ARG A 277 22.73 43.44 -10.22
CA ARG A 277 23.35 42.40 -11.07
C ARG A 277 22.95 40.95 -10.81
#